data_79ab8029c8abd0e1d1ee5e6397fd94fc
#
_entry.id   79ab8029c8abd0e1d1ee5e6397fd94fc
#
_cell.length_a   1.000
_cell.length_b   1.000
_cell.length_c   1.000
_cell.angle_alpha   90.00
_cell.angle_beta   90.00
_cell.angle_gamma   90.00
#
_symmetry.space_group_name_H-M   'P 1'
#
loop_
_entity.id
_entity.type
_entity.pdbx_description
1 polymer ?
#
loop_
_entity_poly.entity_id
_entity_poly.type
_entity_poly.pdbx_seq_one_letter_code
_entity_poly.pdbx_strand_id
1 'polypeptide(L)'
;MTLFIMIIILSGALLFSAISVISKKSNFNSIIWFGLLGLFSSLIMLLLGAPDVALTQFTVGVTLVVLVYVMAIRKQRNIVVGYIDKPFMFEETHGEIHGIEWEIIKRFEKLSGFSINLRKFENLEEGKKHLHNREVDILVGGITENDSFNKNIIKLPYLETFIFKVENEEYDYAAYKDYMKNKMIQFTKPHTKTKYIITFSSKSKDLFELLKGELDDLNKSGELVDIVERFF
;
A
#
# COMPACT_ATOMS: atom_id res chain seq x y z
N MET A 1 22.48 -33.82 33.79
CA MET A 1 22.47 -32.50 34.47
C MET A 1 22.23 -31.36 33.42
N THR A 2 22.97 -31.29 32.35
CA THR A 2 22.80 -30.26 31.27
C THR A 2 21.41 -30.22 30.67
N LEU A 3 20.84 -31.38 30.28
CA LEU A 3 19.52 -31.47 29.67
C LEU A 3 18.40 -30.96 30.62
N PHE A 4 18.47 -31.25 31.90
CA PHE A 4 17.51 -30.79 32.92
C PHE A 4 17.57 -29.27 33.10
N ILE A 5 18.77 -28.68 33.06
CA ILE A 5 18.95 -27.23 33.10
C ILE A 5 18.37 -26.56 31.86
N MET A 6 18.59 -27.13 30.66
CA MET A 6 18.01 -26.61 29.40
C MET A 6 16.49 -26.63 29.46
N ILE A 7 15.86 -27.68 29.93
CA ILE A 7 14.39 -27.77 30.04
C ILE A 7 13.87 -26.69 31.00
N ILE A 8 14.53 -26.44 32.12
CA ILE A 8 14.12 -25.39 33.09
C ILE A 8 14.20 -24.01 32.45
N ILE A 9 15.29 -23.70 31.71
CA ILE A 9 15.44 -22.41 31.01
C ILE A 9 14.37 -22.23 29.97
N LEU A 10 14.11 -23.25 29.11
CA LEU A 10 13.08 -23.20 28.07
C LEU A 10 11.68 -23.09 28.67
N SER A 11 11.39 -23.76 29.79
CA SER A 11 10.11 -23.63 30.48
C SER A 11 9.90 -22.21 31.02
N GLY A 12 10.95 -21.58 31.55
CA GLY A 12 10.93 -20.18 31.97
C GLY A 12 10.65 -19.24 30.78
N ALA A 13 11.32 -19.45 29.64
CA ALA A 13 11.11 -18.69 28.42
C ALA A 13 9.68 -18.89 27.86
N LEU A 14 9.12 -20.09 27.94
CA LEU A 14 7.76 -20.42 27.56
C LEU A 14 6.75 -19.64 28.41
N LEU A 15 6.91 -19.64 29.74
CA LEU A 15 6.03 -18.87 30.64
C LEU A 15 6.12 -17.38 30.37
N PHE A 16 7.33 -16.85 30.18
CA PHE A 16 7.53 -15.45 29.85
C PHE A 16 6.83 -15.08 28.49
N SER A 17 6.96 -15.93 27.49
CA SER A 17 6.27 -15.74 26.20
C SER A 17 4.76 -15.77 26.35
N ALA A 18 4.21 -16.69 27.16
CA ALA A 18 2.77 -16.79 27.42
C ALA A 18 2.21 -15.50 28.06
N ILE A 19 2.90 -14.97 29.07
CA ILE A 19 2.53 -13.69 29.70
C ILE A 19 2.62 -12.54 28.67
N SER A 20 3.67 -12.54 27.85
CA SER A 20 3.88 -11.51 26.82
C SER A 20 2.79 -11.49 25.77
N VAL A 21 2.26 -12.64 25.33
CA VAL A 21 1.12 -12.73 24.41
C VAL A 21 -0.09 -11.96 24.93
N ILE A 22 -0.43 -12.15 26.20
CA ILE A 22 -1.62 -11.56 26.83
C ILE A 22 -1.41 -10.05 27.11
N SER A 23 -0.18 -9.66 27.45
CA SER A 23 0.13 -8.28 27.86
C SER A 23 0.24 -7.27 26.71
N LYS A 24 0.36 -7.72 25.47
CA LYS A 24 0.53 -6.81 24.31
C LYS A 24 -0.80 -6.30 23.78
N LYS A 25 -0.89 -4.96 23.60
CA LYS A 25 -2.07 -4.30 23.00
C LYS A 25 -2.12 -4.39 21.47
N SER A 26 -0.99 -4.68 20.83
CA SER A 26 -0.89 -4.80 19.38
C SER A 26 -1.06 -6.24 18.94
N ASN A 27 -2.06 -6.51 18.11
CA ASN A 27 -2.34 -7.84 17.56
C ASN A 27 -1.11 -8.46 16.87
N PHE A 28 -0.36 -7.65 16.09
CA PHE A 28 0.85 -8.13 15.41
C PHE A 28 1.94 -8.59 16.39
N ASN A 29 2.22 -7.81 17.43
CA ASN A 29 3.20 -8.18 18.43
C ASN A 29 2.77 -9.42 19.24
N SER A 30 1.47 -9.57 19.53
CA SER A 30 0.94 -10.77 20.21
C SER A 30 1.15 -12.03 19.39
N ILE A 31 1.02 -11.95 18.05
CA ILE A 31 1.24 -13.10 17.14
C ILE A 31 2.72 -13.51 17.13
N ILE A 32 3.65 -12.56 17.13
CA ILE A 32 5.08 -12.87 17.22
C ILE A 32 5.40 -13.62 18.50
N TRP A 33 4.89 -13.14 19.66
CA TRP A 33 5.09 -13.80 20.93
C TRP A 33 4.42 -15.18 21.00
N PHE A 34 3.26 -15.34 20.34
CA PHE A 34 2.61 -16.64 20.19
C PHE A 34 3.45 -17.63 19.36
N GLY A 35 4.08 -17.16 18.30
CA GLY A 35 5.03 -17.95 17.52
C GLY A 35 6.22 -18.42 18.37
N LEU A 36 6.81 -17.52 19.18
CA LEU A 36 7.91 -17.86 20.11
C LEU A 36 7.48 -18.86 21.17
N LEU A 37 6.28 -18.73 21.72
CA LEU A 37 5.70 -19.68 22.67
C LEU A 37 5.63 -21.08 22.08
N GLY A 38 5.13 -21.21 20.84
CA GLY A 38 5.06 -22.49 20.16
C GLY A 38 6.45 -23.08 19.85
N LEU A 39 7.41 -22.23 19.47
CA LEU A 39 8.79 -22.65 19.24
C LEU A 39 9.44 -23.22 20.53
N PHE A 40 9.32 -22.55 21.67
CA PHE A 40 9.84 -23.06 22.93
C PHE A 40 9.15 -24.35 23.35
N SER A 41 7.83 -24.45 23.18
CA SER A 41 7.07 -25.69 23.42
C SER A 41 7.58 -26.86 22.58
N SER A 42 7.77 -26.62 21.27
CA SER A 42 8.31 -27.64 20.37
C SER A 42 9.72 -28.09 20.73
N LEU A 43 10.60 -27.15 21.14
CA LEU A 43 11.96 -27.48 21.61
C LEU A 43 11.94 -28.32 22.87
N ILE A 44 11.03 -28.06 23.81
CA ILE A 44 10.88 -28.89 25.02
C ILE A 44 10.48 -30.32 24.63
N MET A 45 9.51 -30.50 23.71
CA MET A 45 9.10 -31.82 23.24
C MET A 45 10.23 -32.58 22.55
N LEU A 46 11.08 -31.87 21.79
CA LEU A 46 12.27 -32.44 21.17
C LEU A 46 13.26 -32.98 22.23
N LEU A 47 13.51 -32.19 23.29
CA LEU A 47 14.43 -32.59 24.38
C LEU A 47 13.87 -33.73 25.26
N LEU A 48 12.55 -33.87 25.30
CA LEU A 48 11.87 -34.98 25.97
C LEU A 48 11.87 -36.29 25.14
N GLY A 49 12.49 -36.28 23.95
CA GLY A 49 12.57 -37.47 23.08
C GLY A 49 11.34 -37.74 22.24
N ALA A 50 10.50 -36.73 22.00
CA ALA A 50 9.34 -36.81 21.16
C ALA A 50 9.49 -35.95 19.88
N PRO A 51 10.44 -36.27 18.95
CA PRO A 51 10.73 -35.45 17.80
C PRO A 51 9.55 -35.32 16.80
N ASP A 52 8.76 -36.36 16.65
CA ASP A 52 7.59 -36.34 15.74
C ASP A 52 6.52 -35.37 16.24
N VAL A 53 6.29 -35.33 17.56
CA VAL A 53 5.38 -34.36 18.21
C VAL A 53 5.93 -32.94 18.09
N ALA A 54 7.24 -32.76 18.28
CA ALA A 54 7.88 -31.47 18.17
C ALA A 54 7.73 -30.88 16.73
N LEU A 55 7.97 -31.71 15.71
CA LEU A 55 7.85 -31.32 14.31
C LEU A 55 6.39 -30.98 13.93
N THR A 56 5.43 -31.82 14.30
CA THR A 56 4.01 -31.57 14.00
C THR A 56 3.50 -30.32 14.73
N GLN A 57 3.87 -30.12 15.99
CA GLN A 57 3.50 -28.94 16.75
C GLN A 57 4.10 -27.66 16.14
N PHE A 58 5.34 -27.68 15.71
CA PHE A 58 5.98 -26.52 15.09
C PHE A 58 5.38 -26.20 13.72
N THR A 59 5.21 -27.19 12.84
CA THR A 59 4.74 -26.98 11.48
C THR A 59 3.25 -26.62 11.41
N VAL A 60 2.39 -27.36 12.11
CA VAL A 60 0.95 -27.16 12.06
C VAL A 60 0.47 -26.19 13.13
N GLY A 61 0.92 -26.33 14.35
CA GLY A 61 0.45 -25.54 15.49
C GLY A 61 0.99 -24.11 15.50
N VAL A 62 2.20 -23.90 15.03
CA VAL A 62 2.85 -22.57 15.07
C VAL A 62 2.85 -21.93 13.69
N THR A 63 3.51 -22.56 12.73
CA THR A 63 3.75 -21.95 11.41
C THR A 63 2.44 -21.68 10.67
N LEU A 64 1.54 -22.64 10.61
CA LEU A 64 0.25 -22.48 9.92
C LEU A 64 -0.62 -21.43 10.62
N VAL A 65 -0.72 -21.46 11.94
CA VAL A 65 -1.55 -20.52 12.70
C VAL A 65 -1.01 -19.09 12.56
N VAL A 66 0.30 -18.89 12.74
CA VAL A 66 0.93 -17.57 12.57
C VAL A 66 0.73 -17.06 11.14
N LEU A 67 0.90 -17.89 10.13
CA LEU A 67 0.68 -17.53 8.72
C LEU A 67 -0.76 -17.07 8.48
N VAL A 68 -1.74 -17.83 8.94
CA VAL A 68 -3.18 -17.49 8.78
C VAL A 68 -3.52 -16.20 9.50
N TYR A 69 -3.01 -15.98 10.72
CA TYR A 69 -3.23 -14.73 11.45
C TYR A 69 -2.59 -13.51 10.77
N VAL A 70 -1.36 -13.65 10.27
CA VAL A 70 -0.69 -12.57 9.53
C VAL A 70 -1.47 -12.21 8.26
N MET A 71 -1.97 -13.22 7.53
CA MET A 71 -2.83 -12.98 6.36
C MET A 71 -4.15 -12.30 6.74
N ALA A 72 -4.79 -12.72 7.85
CA ALA A 72 -6.04 -12.13 8.32
C ALA A 72 -5.87 -10.66 8.73
N ILE A 73 -4.78 -10.31 9.41
CA ILE A 73 -4.49 -8.92 9.80
C ILE A 73 -4.23 -8.05 8.57
N ARG A 74 -3.52 -8.56 7.57
CA ARG A 74 -3.30 -7.82 6.32
C ARG A 74 -4.62 -7.52 5.60
N LYS A 75 -5.51 -8.49 5.52
CA LYS A 75 -6.81 -8.36 4.87
C LYS A 75 -7.77 -7.38 5.57
N GLN A 76 -7.55 -7.08 6.86
CA GLN A 76 -8.41 -6.16 7.63
C GLN A 76 -7.92 -4.70 7.61
N ARG A 77 -6.81 -4.39 6.94
CA ARG A 77 -6.33 -3.02 6.86
C ARG A 77 -7.17 -2.22 5.86
N ASN A 78 -7.89 -1.24 6.37
CA ASN A 78 -8.59 -0.26 5.56
C ASN A 78 -7.62 0.87 5.19
N ILE A 79 -7.49 1.15 3.91
CA ILE A 79 -6.69 2.24 3.37
C ILE A 79 -7.64 3.32 2.89
N VAL A 80 -7.39 4.56 3.29
CA VAL A 80 -8.16 5.70 2.79
C VAL A 80 -7.40 6.30 1.61
N VAL A 81 -7.98 6.19 0.42
CA VAL A 81 -7.47 6.80 -0.81
C VAL A 81 -8.29 8.05 -1.10
N GLY A 82 -7.66 9.21 -0.96
CA GLY A 82 -8.22 10.47 -1.42
C GLY A 82 -8.04 10.63 -2.92
N TYR A 83 -9.04 11.13 -3.61
CA TYR A 83 -8.92 11.40 -5.03
C TYR A 83 -9.51 12.75 -5.41
N ILE A 84 -8.96 13.30 -6.47
CA ILE A 84 -9.47 14.50 -7.14
C ILE A 84 -10.00 14.05 -8.49
N ASP A 85 -11.21 14.46 -8.81
CA ASP A 85 -11.85 14.14 -10.07
C ASP A 85 -11.09 14.80 -11.23
N LYS A 86 -10.50 13.97 -12.09
CA LYS A 86 -9.70 14.43 -13.22
C LYS A 86 -9.85 13.47 -14.41
N PRO A 87 -10.24 13.98 -15.57
CA PRO A 87 -10.44 13.19 -16.79
C PRO A 87 -9.22 12.28 -17.09
N PHE A 88 -9.47 11.06 -17.51
CA PHE A 88 -8.52 10.01 -17.86
C PHE A 88 -7.67 9.48 -16.70
N MET A 89 -7.49 10.23 -15.60
CA MET A 89 -6.64 9.85 -14.47
C MET A 89 -7.46 9.15 -13.38
N PHE A 90 -8.44 9.85 -12.82
CA PHE A 90 -9.36 9.34 -11.81
C PHE A 90 -10.70 10.06 -11.99
N GLU A 91 -11.57 9.51 -12.81
CA GLU A 91 -12.80 10.15 -13.27
C GLU A 91 -14.01 9.39 -12.73
N GLU A 92 -14.95 10.11 -12.13
CA GLU A 92 -16.23 9.57 -11.67
C GLU A 92 -17.36 9.94 -12.64
N THR A 93 -17.86 8.94 -13.37
CA THR A 93 -18.94 9.11 -14.34
C THR A 93 -20.10 8.19 -13.99
N HIS A 94 -21.29 8.74 -13.74
CA HIS A 94 -22.51 7.99 -13.37
C HIS A 94 -22.37 7.06 -12.15
N GLY A 95 -21.50 7.42 -11.19
CA GLY A 95 -21.22 6.61 -9.99
C GLY A 95 -20.24 5.47 -10.20
N GLU A 96 -19.67 5.34 -11.39
CA GLU A 96 -18.55 4.44 -11.68
C GLU A 96 -17.26 5.23 -11.82
N ILE A 97 -16.17 4.65 -11.31
CA ILE A 97 -14.85 5.28 -11.34
C ILE A 97 -14.02 4.61 -12.43
N HIS A 98 -13.39 5.45 -13.25
CA HIS A 98 -12.53 5.06 -14.36
C HIS A 98 -11.24 5.86 -14.35
N GLY A 99 -10.23 5.40 -15.10
CA GLY A 99 -8.99 6.14 -15.29
C GLY A 99 -7.75 5.33 -14.94
N ILE A 100 -6.60 5.86 -15.37
CA ILE A 100 -5.30 5.20 -15.23
C ILE A 100 -4.97 4.92 -13.75
N GLU A 101 -5.08 5.95 -12.91
CA GLU A 101 -4.78 5.80 -11.47
C GLU A 101 -5.78 4.89 -10.75
N TRP A 102 -7.05 4.91 -11.18
CA TRP A 102 -8.05 3.98 -10.66
C TRP A 102 -7.68 2.52 -10.95
N GLU A 103 -7.28 2.20 -12.18
CA GLU A 103 -6.86 0.84 -12.55
C GLU A 103 -5.66 0.37 -11.72
N ILE A 104 -4.68 1.25 -11.51
CA ILE A 104 -3.51 0.97 -10.66
C ILE A 104 -3.95 0.69 -9.21
N ILE A 105 -4.80 1.54 -8.62
CA ILE A 105 -5.27 1.41 -7.25
C ILE A 105 -6.15 0.17 -7.07
N LYS A 106 -7.03 -0.13 -8.01
CA LYS A 106 -7.88 -1.33 -8.00
C LYS A 106 -7.07 -2.62 -8.08
N ARG A 107 -6.02 -2.61 -8.90
CA ARG A 107 -5.09 -3.74 -8.97
C ARG A 107 -4.33 -3.93 -7.67
N PHE A 108 -3.85 -2.84 -7.09
CA PHE A 108 -3.19 -2.84 -5.79
C PHE A 108 -4.09 -3.40 -4.69
N GLU A 109 -5.38 -3.03 -4.64
CA GLU A 109 -6.39 -3.60 -3.73
C GLU A 109 -6.47 -5.11 -3.88
N LYS A 110 -6.61 -5.59 -5.12
CA LYS A 110 -6.76 -7.03 -5.43
C LYS A 110 -5.55 -7.85 -5.00
N LEU A 111 -4.34 -7.34 -5.20
CA LEU A 111 -3.10 -8.07 -4.92
C LEU A 111 -2.66 -7.97 -3.45
N SER A 112 -2.83 -6.80 -2.84
CA SER A 112 -2.48 -6.59 -1.44
C SER A 112 -3.48 -7.19 -0.46
N GLY A 113 -4.74 -7.37 -0.88
CA GLY A 113 -5.85 -7.83 -0.04
C GLY A 113 -6.31 -6.80 0.99
N PHE A 114 -5.91 -5.53 0.83
CA PHE A 114 -6.42 -4.41 1.63
C PHE A 114 -7.83 -4.03 1.17
N SER A 115 -8.61 -3.40 2.05
CA SER A 115 -9.87 -2.75 1.68
C SER A 115 -9.61 -1.27 1.45
N ILE A 116 -10.02 -0.75 0.30
CA ILE A 116 -9.86 0.66 -0.06
C ILE A 116 -11.15 1.41 0.19
N ASN A 117 -11.06 2.49 0.98
CA ASN A 117 -12.12 3.46 1.16
C ASN A 117 -11.76 4.71 0.36
N LEU A 118 -12.60 5.06 -0.60
CA LEU A 118 -12.42 6.24 -1.44
C LEU A 118 -13.00 7.48 -0.78
N ARG A 119 -12.27 8.60 -0.87
CA ARG A 119 -12.73 9.91 -0.40
C ARG A 119 -12.47 10.97 -1.47
N LYS A 120 -13.53 11.53 -2.02
CA LYS A 120 -13.45 12.60 -3.03
C LYS A 120 -13.11 13.94 -2.39
N PHE A 121 -12.25 14.71 -3.06
CA PHE A 121 -11.93 16.09 -2.72
C PHE A 121 -12.26 17.01 -3.91
N GLU A 122 -12.70 18.22 -3.62
CA GLU A 122 -13.05 19.19 -4.66
C GLU A 122 -11.81 19.78 -5.33
N ASN A 123 -10.70 19.89 -4.58
CA ASN A 123 -9.46 20.48 -5.10
C ASN A 123 -8.23 19.85 -4.44
N LEU A 124 -7.07 20.09 -5.07
CA LEU A 124 -5.79 19.56 -4.63
C LEU A 124 -5.38 20.07 -3.25
N GLU A 125 -5.68 21.31 -2.91
CA GLU A 125 -5.27 21.91 -1.64
C GLU A 125 -6.01 21.27 -0.45
N GLU A 126 -7.28 20.94 -0.63
CA GLU A 126 -8.05 20.17 0.36
C GLU A 126 -7.44 18.76 0.55
N GLY A 127 -7.19 18.05 -0.55
CA GLY A 127 -6.54 16.74 -0.52
C GLY A 127 -5.19 16.77 0.20
N LYS A 128 -4.34 17.77 -0.09
CA LYS A 128 -3.03 17.96 0.57
C LYS A 128 -3.17 18.16 2.08
N LYS A 129 -4.16 18.92 2.53
CA LYS A 129 -4.43 19.14 3.95
C LYS A 129 -4.78 17.84 4.68
N HIS A 130 -5.70 17.05 4.11
CA HIS A 130 -6.11 15.77 4.69
C HIS A 130 -4.98 14.74 4.67
N LEU A 131 -4.15 14.72 3.60
CA LEU A 131 -2.96 13.88 3.52
C LEU A 131 -1.92 14.26 4.59
N HIS A 132 -1.70 15.57 4.80
CA HIS A 132 -0.78 16.08 5.83
C HIS A 132 -1.26 15.72 7.24
N ASN A 133 -2.56 15.83 7.50
CA ASN A 133 -3.19 15.45 8.77
C ASN A 133 -3.25 13.94 9.01
N ARG A 134 -2.81 13.14 8.04
CA ARG A 134 -2.83 11.66 8.10
C ARG A 134 -4.25 11.07 8.17
N GLU A 135 -5.23 11.79 7.69
CA GLU A 135 -6.61 11.33 7.56
C GLU A 135 -6.80 10.52 6.27
N VAL A 136 -5.90 10.69 5.31
CA VAL A 136 -5.80 9.98 4.05
C VAL A 136 -4.41 9.34 3.95
N ASP A 137 -4.36 8.12 3.48
CA ASP A 137 -3.11 7.35 3.33
C ASP A 137 -2.44 7.61 1.98
N ILE A 138 -3.24 7.69 0.92
CA ILE A 138 -2.81 7.89 -0.48
C ILE A 138 -3.67 9.00 -1.08
N LEU A 139 -3.06 9.89 -1.87
CA LEU A 139 -3.78 10.91 -2.64
C LEU A 139 -3.42 10.78 -4.12
N VAL A 140 -4.44 10.72 -4.97
CA VAL A 140 -4.39 10.55 -6.43
C VAL A 140 -5.28 11.58 -7.13
N GLY A 141 -5.24 11.65 -8.45
CA GLY A 141 -6.05 12.56 -9.28
C GLY A 141 -5.20 13.39 -10.22
N GLY A 142 -4.25 12.74 -10.93
CA GLY A 142 -3.40 13.39 -11.92
C GLY A 142 -2.48 14.47 -11.32
N ILE A 143 -1.91 14.19 -10.16
CA ILE A 143 -0.97 15.08 -9.48
C ILE A 143 0.38 14.99 -10.18
N THR A 144 1.07 16.12 -10.33
CA THR A 144 2.37 16.19 -11.00
C THR A 144 3.51 16.47 -10.01
N GLU A 145 4.76 16.20 -10.42
CA GLU A 145 5.93 16.54 -9.62
C GLU A 145 6.07 18.05 -9.34
N ASN A 146 5.53 18.89 -10.22
CA ASN A 146 5.54 20.34 -10.08
C ASN A 146 4.63 20.85 -8.96
N ASP A 147 3.66 20.03 -8.54
CA ASP A 147 2.80 20.39 -7.42
C ASP A 147 3.59 20.44 -6.12
N SER A 148 3.47 21.56 -5.42
CA SER A 148 4.15 21.77 -4.14
C SER A 148 3.50 20.97 -3.03
N PHE A 149 4.31 20.22 -2.29
CA PHE A 149 3.90 19.46 -1.11
C PHE A 149 4.83 19.76 0.07
N ASN A 150 4.34 19.58 1.27
CA ASN A 150 5.17 19.66 2.48
C ASN A 150 6.23 18.54 2.49
N LYS A 151 7.38 18.80 3.12
CA LYS A 151 8.56 17.92 3.16
C LYS A 151 8.32 16.49 3.69
N ASN A 152 7.20 16.26 4.37
CA ASN A 152 6.89 14.98 5.01
C ASN A 152 6.01 14.04 4.15
N ILE A 153 5.72 14.41 2.91
CA ILE A 153 4.90 13.61 1.99
C ILE A 153 5.83 12.82 1.07
N ILE A 154 5.52 11.54 0.88
CA ILE A 154 6.28 10.64 0.03
C ILE A 154 5.65 10.70 -1.37
N LYS A 155 6.47 10.92 -2.40
CA LYS A 155 6.04 11.01 -3.81
C LYS A 155 6.50 9.78 -4.57
N LEU A 156 5.62 9.14 -5.32
CA LEU A 156 5.91 7.99 -6.19
C LEU A 156 5.62 8.38 -7.65
N PRO A 157 6.65 8.73 -8.43
CA PRO A 157 6.48 8.99 -9.85
C PRO A 157 6.21 7.68 -10.61
N TYR A 158 5.24 7.68 -11.53
CA TYR A 158 4.86 6.47 -12.25
C TYR A 158 4.70 6.64 -13.77
N LEU A 159 4.39 7.84 -14.25
CA LEU A 159 4.18 8.10 -15.68
C LEU A 159 4.76 9.45 -16.09
N GLU A 160 5.51 9.48 -17.19
CA GLU A 160 6.00 10.73 -17.77
C GLU A 160 4.86 11.49 -18.45
N THR A 161 4.87 12.81 -18.30
CA THR A 161 3.86 13.70 -18.88
C THR A 161 4.46 15.05 -19.28
N PHE A 162 3.66 15.87 -19.91
CA PHE A 162 4.07 17.21 -20.33
C PHE A 162 3.08 18.25 -19.81
N ILE A 163 3.58 19.43 -19.53
CA ILE A 163 2.79 20.62 -19.24
C ILE A 163 2.64 21.42 -20.53
N PHE A 164 1.42 21.81 -20.84
CA PHE A 164 1.05 22.65 -21.97
C PHE A 164 0.60 24.00 -21.45
N LYS A 165 1.02 25.08 -22.12
CA LYS A 165 0.57 26.42 -21.79
C LYS A 165 -0.37 26.92 -22.85
N VAL A 166 -1.62 27.22 -22.46
CA VAL A 166 -2.67 27.73 -23.33
C VAL A 166 -3.26 29.00 -22.70
N GLU A 167 -3.21 30.11 -23.39
CA GLU A 167 -3.79 31.39 -22.93
C GLU A 167 -3.38 31.83 -21.50
N ASN A 168 -2.12 31.59 -21.09
CA ASN A 168 -1.56 31.82 -19.74
C ASN A 168 -1.95 30.82 -18.64
N GLU A 169 -2.70 29.77 -18.94
CA GLU A 169 -2.99 28.67 -18.03
C GLU A 169 -2.10 27.46 -18.34
N GLU A 170 -1.72 26.71 -17.33
CA GLU A 170 -0.91 25.52 -17.45
C GLU A 170 -1.78 24.27 -17.27
N TYR A 171 -1.71 23.37 -18.25
CA TYR A 171 -2.44 22.10 -18.29
C TYR A 171 -1.46 20.94 -18.37
N ASP A 172 -1.61 19.92 -17.54
CA ASP A 172 -0.95 18.65 -17.82
C ASP A 172 -1.61 17.93 -19.00
N TYR A 173 -1.02 16.82 -19.45
CA TYR A 173 -1.48 16.15 -20.66
C TYR A 173 -2.95 15.67 -20.57
N ALA A 174 -3.39 15.17 -19.42
CA ALA A 174 -4.77 14.72 -19.24
C ALA A 174 -5.77 15.89 -19.35
N ALA A 175 -5.53 16.97 -18.61
CA ALA A 175 -6.35 18.17 -18.69
C ALA A 175 -6.30 18.84 -20.06
N TYR A 176 -5.11 18.86 -20.71
CA TYR A 176 -4.95 19.39 -22.05
C TYR A 176 -5.72 18.58 -23.09
N LYS A 177 -5.72 17.25 -23.01
CA LYS A 177 -6.46 16.38 -23.90
C LYS A 177 -7.97 16.57 -23.76
N ASP A 178 -8.47 16.71 -22.55
CA ASP A 178 -9.88 17.03 -22.29
C ASP A 178 -10.25 18.41 -22.82
N TYR A 179 -9.40 19.41 -22.60
CA TYR A 179 -9.58 20.76 -23.14
C TYR A 179 -9.66 20.76 -24.67
N MET A 180 -8.77 20.01 -25.35
CA MET A 180 -8.78 19.88 -26.82
C MET A 180 -10.06 19.19 -27.33
N LYS A 181 -10.51 18.13 -26.67
CA LYS A 181 -11.73 17.40 -27.02
C LYS A 181 -12.95 18.31 -26.97
N ASN A 182 -12.99 19.22 -25.98
CA ASN A 182 -14.13 20.10 -25.75
C ASN A 182 -14.13 21.39 -26.64
N LYS A 183 -12.94 21.92 -27.03
CA LYS A 183 -12.82 23.20 -27.72
C LYS A 183 -12.31 23.13 -29.17
N MET A 184 -12.01 21.95 -29.74
CA MET A 184 -11.50 21.77 -31.12
C MET A 184 -10.27 22.64 -31.48
N ILE A 185 -9.33 22.82 -30.54
CA ILE A 185 -8.14 23.69 -30.70
C ILE A 185 -6.98 22.92 -31.33
N GLN A 186 -6.12 23.60 -32.11
CA GLN A 186 -4.93 23.02 -32.73
C GLN A 186 -3.82 22.72 -31.69
N PHE A 187 -3.01 21.71 -32.00
CA PHE A 187 -1.87 21.26 -31.20
C PHE A 187 -0.95 22.40 -30.77
N THR A 188 -0.77 22.57 -29.46
CA THR A 188 0.24 23.44 -28.88
C THR A 188 1.48 22.62 -28.51
N LYS A 189 2.67 23.18 -28.71
CA LYS A 189 3.91 22.47 -28.32
C LYS A 189 3.99 22.33 -26.80
N PRO A 190 4.46 21.16 -26.27
CA PRO A 190 4.67 21.00 -24.84
C PRO A 190 5.70 22.01 -24.33
N HIS A 191 5.42 22.58 -23.15
CA HIS A 191 6.28 23.60 -22.54
C HIS A 191 7.35 22.95 -21.64
N THR A 192 6.96 22.01 -20.80
CA THR A 192 7.87 21.38 -19.81
C THR A 192 7.54 19.90 -19.66
N LYS A 193 8.56 19.05 -19.52
CA LYS A 193 8.41 17.64 -19.17
C LYS A 193 8.30 17.49 -17.66
N THR A 194 7.37 16.68 -17.18
CA THR A 194 7.16 16.36 -15.77
C THR A 194 6.71 14.90 -15.62
N LYS A 195 6.34 14.47 -14.42
CA LYS A 195 5.80 13.14 -14.15
C LYS A 195 4.52 13.24 -13.34
N TYR A 196 3.59 12.35 -13.62
CA TYR A 196 2.49 12.08 -12.69
C TYR A 196 3.00 11.31 -11.49
N ILE A 197 2.48 11.67 -10.33
CA ILE A 197 2.88 11.09 -9.05
C ILE A 197 1.68 10.65 -8.25
N ILE A 198 1.84 9.54 -7.53
CA ILE A 198 0.96 9.15 -6.43
C ILE A 198 1.61 9.62 -5.14
N THR A 199 0.84 10.25 -4.26
CA THR A 199 1.38 10.81 -3.01
C THR A 199 0.89 10.05 -1.80
N PHE A 200 1.78 9.86 -0.82
CA PHE A 200 1.52 9.09 0.38
C PHE A 200 1.75 9.93 1.63
N SER A 201 0.92 9.70 2.63
CA SER A 201 1.13 10.22 3.97
C SER A 201 2.44 9.67 4.57
N SER A 202 3.12 10.45 5.39
CA SER A 202 4.37 10.04 6.08
C SER A 202 4.22 8.78 6.94
N LYS A 203 2.99 8.44 7.34
CA LYS A 203 2.65 7.22 8.09
C LYS A 203 2.61 5.97 7.21
N SER A 204 2.39 6.14 5.91
CA SER A 204 2.07 5.07 4.95
C SER A 204 3.27 4.65 4.11
N LYS A 205 4.48 4.66 4.71
CA LYS A 205 5.72 4.26 4.04
C LYS A 205 5.69 2.81 3.54
N ASP A 206 5.03 1.94 4.28
CA ASP A 206 4.83 0.54 3.91
C ASP A 206 3.94 0.39 2.67
N LEU A 207 2.90 1.22 2.54
CA LEU A 207 2.06 1.27 1.34
C LEU A 207 2.83 1.77 0.13
N PHE A 208 3.71 2.76 0.33
CA PHE A 208 4.60 3.25 -0.73
C PHE A 208 5.50 2.14 -1.27
N GLU A 209 6.18 1.37 -0.40
CA GLU A 209 7.06 0.29 -0.84
C GLU A 209 6.28 -0.83 -1.57
N LEU A 210 5.08 -1.16 -1.10
CA LEU A 210 4.22 -2.16 -1.74
C LEU A 210 3.73 -1.68 -3.11
N LEU A 211 3.20 -0.46 -3.22
CA LEU A 211 2.71 0.07 -4.50
C LEU A 211 3.85 0.30 -5.48
N LYS A 212 5.03 0.71 -5.01
CA LYS A 212 6.23 0.83 -5.84
C LYS A 212 6.62 -0.51 -6.46
N GLY A 213 6.64 -1.57 -5.65
CA GLY A 213 6.91 -2.93 -6.16
C GLY A 213 5.92 -3.35 -7.23
N GLU A 214 4.64 -3.07 -7.02
CA GLU A 214 3.58 -3.36 -7.98
C GLU A 214 3.74 -2.56 -9.29
N LEU A 215 4.06 -1.27 -9.20
CA LEU A 215 4.32 -0.43 -10.38
C LEU A 215 5.57 -0.88 -11.14
N ASP A 216 6.61 -1.31 -10.45
CA ASP A 216 7.81 -1.87 -11.07
C ASP A 216 7.47 -3.17 -11.85
N ASP A 217 6.60 -4.01 -11.31
CA ASP A 217 6.16 -5.24 -11.98
C ASP A 217 5.23 -4.95 -13.16
N LEU A 218 4.29 -3.99 -13.03
CA LEU A 218 3.47 -3.49 -14.14
C LEU A 218 4.31 -2.92 -15.29
N ASN A 219 5.39 -2.22 -14.95
CA ASN A 219 6.30 -1.63 -15.93
C ASN A 219 7.11 -2.70 -16.66
N LYS A 220 7.62 -3.71 -15.95
CA LYS A 220 8.37 -4.83 -16.51
C LYS A 220 7.52 -5.73 -17.42
N SER A 221 6.25 -5.95 -17.05
CA SER A 221 5.31 -6.75 -17.84
C SER A 221 4.76 -6.02 -19.05
N GLY A 222 4.92 -4.68 -19.14
CA GLY A 222 4.32 -3.84 -20.18
C GLY A 222 2.85 -3.48 -19.92
N GLU A 223 2.23 -4.05 -18.89
CA GLU A 223 0.81 -3.81 -18.59
C GLU A 223 0.51 -2.35 -18.24
N LEU A 224 1.49 -1.61 -17.69
CA LEU A 224 1.29 -0.18 -17.45
C LEU A 224 1.08 0.59 -18.76
N VAL A 225 1.79 0.21 -19.83
CA VAL A 225 1.63 0.80 -21.17
C VAL A 225 0.25 0.48 -21.70
N ASP A 226 -0.22 -0.77 -21.59
CA ASP A 226 -1.54 -1.20 -22.01
C ASP A 226 -2.66 -0.44 -21.28
N ILE A 227 -2.48 -0.17 -19.97
CA ILE A 227 -3.42 0.65 -19.19
C ILE A 227 -3.45 2.08 -19.75
N VAL A 228 -2.29 2.68 -19.96
CA VAL A 228 -2.19 4.06 -20.43
C VAL A 228 -2.79 4.21 -21.83
N GLU A 229 -2.50 3.29 -22.76
CA GLU A 229 -3.04 3.33 -24.15
C GLU A 229 -4.56 3.19 -24.23
N ARG A 230 -5.20 2.57 -23.25
CA ARG A 230 -6.67 2.50 -23.19
C ARG A 230 -7.33 3.84 -22.89
N PHE A 231 -6.63 4.76 -22.27
CA PHE A 231 -7.14 6.08 -21.88
C PHE A 231 -6.56 7.21 -22.73
N PHE A 232 -5.33 7.05 -23.19
CA PHE A 232 -4.62 8.00 -24.07
C PHE A 232 -4.41 7.44 -25.47
#